data_eadfd81f11e69e1918a0db247f5706a5
#
_entry.id   eadfd81f11e69e1918a0db247f5706a5
#
_cell.length_a   1.000
_cell.length_b   1.000
_cell.length_c   1.000
_cell.angle_alpha   90.00
_cell.angle_beta   90.00
_cell.angle_gamma   90.00
#
_symmetry.space_group_name_H-M   'P 1'
#
loop_
_entity.id
_entity.type
_entity.pdbx_description
1 polymer ?
#
loop_
_entity_poly.entity_id
_entity_poly.type
_entity_poly.pdbx_seq_one_letter_code
_entity_poly.pdbx_strand_id
1 'polypeptide(L)'
;MKIAADIRQTGSDHFDGYTSFLYRLLEIVAAKNPGHEFIFISGRPMQTKLLFDNNVTVVITGPQIRNILLRKIWYDIKIPALLRKYKADVFIAANGICSLNTSCPLCLIVNDLSFLHFSSPIKKASLFFLKRETKKFLDTANIIVTFSEFVKKEIVLKFAISEEKITVVPPAGKESFYPLDENEKEEIKKKYTGGKNYFIYTGVIHPQKNLINLLKAFSVFKKRQKSDWKLVLAGSLDKSYKNFANNVKSYKYRNDVLMMACSEEEAVRLTGAAYAFIYPSFYEGNGAAVLDAINSHIPVITSFNSSMQEIAGDAALYVDPADHNDIADKMMLLYKDESLRNSLIEKGKIVAAQYNLEKTADLFWQSILKAYPAPGKNLK
;
A
#
# COMPACT_ATOMS: atom_id res chain seq x y z
N MET A 1 -24.14 15.62 6.71
CA MET A 1 -22.78 16.05 7.14
C MET A 1 -21.98 16.49 5.92
N LYS A 2 -21.02 17.42 6.16
CA LYS A 2 -20.01 17.79 5.17
C LYS A 2 -18.66 17.18 5.57
N ILE A 3 -18.15 16.28 4.76
CA ILE A 3 -16.93 15.53 5.04
C ILE A 3 -15.81 16.05 4.14
N ALA A 4 -14.78 16.67 4.70
CA ALA A 4 -13.61 17.08 3.96
C ALA A 4 -12.53 16.00 3.99
N ALA A 5 -11.89 15.69 2.87
CA ALA A 5 -10.78 14.74 2.80
C ALA A 5 -9.59 15.32 2.05
N ASP A 6 -8.40 15.23 2.65
CA ASP A 6 -7.16 15.58 1.96
C ASP A 6 -6.69 14.41 1.09
N ILE A 7 -6.87 14.54 -0.20
CA ILE A 7 -6.49 13.55 -1.20
C ILE A 7 -5.22 13.94 -1.98
N ARG A 8 -4.44 14.90 -1.50
CA ARG A 8 -3.21 15.33 -2.16
C ARG A 8 -2.16 14.24 -2.11
N GLN A 9 -1.65 13.90 -3.28
CA GLN A 9 -0.56 12.92 -3.39
C GLN A 9 0.71 13.44 -2.73
N THR A 10 1.37 12.59 -1.97
CA THR A 10 2.69 12.85 -1.41
C THR A 10 3.77 12.30 -2.33
N GLY A 11 4.13 13.07 -3.36
CA GLY A 11 5.51 13.01 -3.87
C GLY A 11 5.81 12.27 -5.16
N SER A 12 4.97 11.45 -5.75
CA SER A 12 5.24 10.84 -7.06
C SER A 12 4.24 11.27 -8.13
N ASP A 13 4.70 11.40 -9.37
CA ASP A 13 3.82 11.64 -10.53
C ASP A 13 3.08 10.36 -10.96
N HIS A 14 3.35 9.24 -10.31
CA HIS A 14 2.69 7.95 -10.48
C HIS A 14 1.85 7.63 -9.24
N PHE A 15 0.65 7.11 -9.44
CA PHE A 15 -0.19 6.57 -8.38
C PHE A 15 0.55 5.39 -7.74
N ASP A 16 0.92 5.52 -6.47
CA ASP A 16 1.31 4.37 -5.68
C ASP A 16 0.07 3.54 -5.29
N GLY A 17 0.29 2.30 -4.89
CA GLY A 17 -0.81 1.39 -4.56
C GLY A 17 -1.73 1.94 -3.46
N TYR A 18 -1.17 2.63 -2.47
CA TYR A 18 -1.92 3.25 -1.38
C TYR A 18 -2.82 4.39 -1.86
N THR A 19 -2.28 5.28 -2.69
CA THR A 19 -3.05 6.42 -3.22
C THR A 19 -4.22 5.97 -4.08
N SER A 20 -3.99 4.98 -4.96
CA SER A 20 -5.05 4.39 -5.79
C SER A 20 -6.14 3.73 -4.93
N PHE A 21 -5.75 2.96 -3.93
CA PHE A 21 -6.66 2.34 -2.97
C PHE A 21 -7.49 3.39 -2.21
N LEU A 22 -6.86 4.42 -1.67
CA LEU A 22 -7.53 5.47 -0.92
C LEU A 22 -8.57 6.23 -1.77
N TYR A 23 -8.23 6.55 -3.02
CA TYR A 23 -9.16 7.21 -3.92
C TYR A 23 -10.38 6.35 -4.21
N ARG A 24 -10.17 5.07 -4.51
CA ARG A 24 -11.26 4.13 -4.75
C ARG A 24 -12.13 3.94 -3.52
N LEU A 25 -11.51 3.85 -2.34
CA LEU A 25 -12.22 3.77 -1.07
C LEU A 25 -13.12 4.99 -0.83
N LEU A 26 -12.59 6.20 -1.04
CA LEU A 26 -13.35 7.45 -0.87
C LEU A 26 -14.47 7.61 -1.91
N GLU A 27 -14.25 7.16 -3.15
CA GLU A 27 -15.25 7.12 -4.22
C GLU A 27 -16.45 6.27 -3.81
N ILE A 28 -16.20 5.04 -3.35
CA ILE A 28 -17.27 4.13 -2.91
C ILE A 28 -18.00 4.67 -1.68
N VAL A 29 -17.25 5.22 -0.72
CA VAL A 29 -17.87 5.83 0.48
C VAL A 29 -18.78 6.99 0.09
N ALA A 30 -18.38 7.85 -0.85
CA ALA A 30 -19.21 8.95 -1.31
C ALA A 30 -20.45 8.46 -2.06
N ALA A 31 -20.30 7.49 -2.96
CA ALA A 31 -21.41 6.90 -3.72
C ALA A 31 -22.45 6.20 -2.83
N LYS A 32 -22.00 5.47 -1.80
CA LYS A 32 -22.89 4.78 -0.84
C LYS A 32 -23.59 5.74 0.14
N ASN A 33 -23.17 6.99 0.22
CA ASN A 33 -23.69 7.96 1.18
C ASN A 33 -24.17 9.27 0.50
N PRO A 34 -25.14 9.21 -0.43
CA PRO A 34 -25.58 10.37 -1.23
C PRO A 34 -26.25 11.49 -0.40
N GLY A 35 -26.71 11.20 0.81
CA GLY A 35 -27.26 12.19 1.75
C GLY A 35 -26.21 13.06 2.46
N HIS A 36 -24.91 12.89 2.13
CA HIS A 36 -23.78 13.63 2.70
C HIS A 36 -23.00 14.35 1.60
N GLU A 37 -22.39 15.50 1.92
CA GLU A 37 -21.55 16.27 1.01
C GLU A 37 -20.08 15.94 1.25
N PHE A 38 -19.34 15.65 0.21
CA PHE A 38 -17.90 15.37 0.30
C PHE A 38 -17.09 16.48 -0.37
N ILE A 39 -16.05 16.96 0.31
CA ILE A 39 -15.14 18.01 -0.16
C ILE A 39 -13.73 17.40 -0.27
N PHE A 40 -13.31 17.07 -1.47
CA PHE A 40 -11.99 16.48 -1.70
C PHE A 40 -10.97 17.56 -2.02
N ILE A 41 -10.00 17.72 -1.12
CA ILE A 41 -8.93 18.71 -1.23
C ILE A 41 -7.77 18.10 -2.02
N SER A 42 -7.57 18.56 -3.26
CA SER A 42 -6.53 18.10 -4.17
C SER A 42 -5.45 19.16 -4.38
N GLY A 43 -4.21 18.75 -4.62
CA GLY A 43 -3.09 19.64 -4.94
C GLY A 43 -2.98 19.98 -6.43
N ARG A 44 -3.71 19.29 -7.31
CA ARG A 44 -3.72 19.44 -8.76
C ARG A 44 -5.04 18.96 -9.36
N PRO A 45 -5.37 19.34 -10.58
CA PRO A 45 -6.49 18.74 -11.30
C PRO A 45 -6.36 17.22 -11.33
N MET A 46 -7.45 16.53 -11.06
CA MET A 46 -7.46 15.06 -11.10
C MET A 46 -7.43 14.62 -12.57
N GLN A 47 -6.43 13.83 -12.94
CA GLN A 47 -6.27 13.31 -14.31
C GLN A 47 -7.15 12.09 -14.60
N THR A 48 -7.63 11.43 -13.58
CA THR A 48 -8.56 10.31 -13.70
C THR A 48 -9.99 10.84 -13.76
N LYS A 49 -10.79 10.33 -14.70
CA LYS A 49 -12.25 10.40 -14.69
C LYS A 49 -12.77 9.57 -13.50
N LEU A 50 -12.49 10.02 -12.28
CA LEU A 50 -13.26 9.54 -11.15
C LEU A 50 -14.67 10.11 -11.37
N LEU A 51 -15.61 9.24 -11.64
CA LEU A 51 -17.03 9.59 -11.78
C LEU A 51 -17.56 9.83 -10.36
N PHE A 52 -17.18 10.97 -9.78
CA PHE A 52 -17.81 11.38 -8.53
C PHE A 52 -19.27 11.76 -8.78
N ASP A 53 -20.12 11.28 -7.93
CA ASP A 53 -21.52 11.66 -7.88
C ASP A 53 -21.69 13.17 -7.54
N ASN A 54 -22.90 13.67 -7.74
CA ASN A 54 -23.24 15.09 -7.51
C ASN A 54 -22.99 15.60 -6.08
N ASN A 55 -22.74 14.69 -5.13
CA ASN A 55 -22.46 15.01 -3.73
C ASN A 55 -20.96 15.25 -3.45
N VAL A 56 -20.09 15.23 -4.46
CA VAL A 56 -18.64 15.45 -4.31
C VAL A 56 -18.20 16.75 -4.95
N THR A 57 -17.53 17.61 -4.18
CA THR A 57 -16.87 18.82 -4.65
C THR A 57 -15.36 18.67 -4.55
N VAL A 58 -14.64 18.79 -5.67
CA VAL A 58 -13.18 18.78 -5.67
C VAL A 58 -12.63 20.20 -5.57
N VAL A 59 -11.86 20.47 -4.52
CA VAL A 59 -11.22 21.76 -4.28
C VAL A 59 -9.73 21.66 -4.58
N ILE A 60 -9.30 22.33 -5.65
CA ILE A 60 -7.89 22.38 -6.01
C ILE A 60 -7.21 23.48 -5.21
N THR A 61 -6.20 23.10 -4.43
CA THR A 61 -5.40 24.03 -3.64
C THR A 61 -3.93 23.69 -3.74
N GLY A 62 -3.22 24.47 -4.53
CA GLY A 62 -1.78 24.30 -4.77
C GLY A 62 -0.91 25.05 -3.78
N PRO A 63 0.42 24.94 -3.91
CA PRO A 63 1.15 23.93 -4.67
C PRO A 63 1.34 22.62 -3.91
N GLN A 64 1.76 21.55 -4.63
CA GLN A 64 2.22 20.32 -3.97
C GLN A 64 3.53 20.59 -3.21
N ILE A 65 3.49 20.59 -1.90
CA ILE A 65 4.64 20.88 -1.05
C ILE A 65 5.37 19.57 -0.71
N ARG A 66 6.55 19.37 -1.31
CA ARG A 66 7.40 18.18 -1.06
C ARG A 66 8.15 18.28 0.27
N ASN A 67 8.47 19.50 0.74
CA ASN A 67 9.15 19.70 2.02
C ASN A 67 8.15 19.51 3.16
N ILE A 68 8.46 18.59 4.09
CA ILE A 68 7.56 18.20 5.18
C ILE A 68 7.25 19.36 6.15
N LEU A 69 8.24 20.25 6.39
CA LEU A 69 8.06 21.40 7.29
C LEU A 69 7.15 22.45 6.67
N LEU A 70 7.36 22.78 5.37
CA LEU A 70 6.49 23.69 4.65
C LEU A 70 5.09 23.10 4.51
N ARG A 71 4.99 21.76 4.33
CA ARG A 71 3.72 21.05 4.30
C ARG A 71 2.98 21.18 5.63
N LYS A 72 3.68 21.08 6.77
CA LYS A 72 3.08 21.26 8.10
C LYS A 72 2.54 22.70 8.28
N ILE A 73 3.32 23.72 7.90
CA ILE A 73 2.87 25.13 7.94
C ILE A 73 1.60 25.29 7.07
N TRP A 74 1.62 24.73 5.88
CA TRP A 74 0.47 24.76 4.99
C TRP A 74 -0.77 24.07 5.62
N TYR A 75 -0.57 22.91 6.27
CA TYR A 75 -1.64 22.23 7.00
C TYR A 75 -2.22 23.09 8.11
N ASP A 76 -1.39 23.78 8.87
CA ASP A 76 -1.84 24.57 10.01
C ASP A 76 -2.53 25.90 9.63
N ILE A 77 -2.33 26.37 8.40
CA ILE A 77 -2.93 27.62 7.90
C ILE A 77 -4.08 27.34 6.92
N LYS A 78 -3.81 26.59 5.88
CA LYS A 78 -4.76 26.42 4.75
C LYS A 78 -5.88 25.44 5.08
N ILE A 79 -5.58 24.31 5.73
CA ILE A 79 -6.61 23.33 6.06
C ILE A 79 -7.67 23.94 6.98
N PRO A 80 -7.35 24.59 8.12
CA PRO A 80 -8.37 25.22 8.95
C PRO A 80 -9.22 26.27 8.22
N ALA A 81 -8.60 27.05 7.32
CA ALA A 81 -9.31 28.03 6.51
C ALA A 81 -10.32 27.38 5.55
N LEU A 82 -9.90 26.28 4.88
CA LEU A 82 -10.79 25.51 4.01
C LEU A 82 -11.92 24.83 4.76
N LEU A 83 -11.62 24.19 5.89
CA LEU A 83 -12.63 23.53 6.72
C LEU A 83 -13.71 24.52 7.19
N ARG A 84 -13.32 25.72 7.62
CA ARG A 84 -14.27 26.81 7.97
C ARG A 84 -15.05 27.30 6.75
N LYS A 85 -14.38 27.53 5.60
CA LYS A 85 -15.03 28.01 4.37
C LYS A 85 -16.15 27.09 3.93
N TYR A 86 -15.89 25.78 3.95
CA TYR A 86 -16.83 24.74 3.49
C TYR A 86 -17.73 24.22 4.62
N LYS A 87 -17.55 24.71 5.87
CA LYS A 87 -18.30 24.27 7.05
C LYS A 87 -18.23 22.75 7.23
N ALA A 88 -17.02 22.20 7.14
CA ALA A 88 -16.80 20.77 7.27
C ALA A 88 -17.11 20.29 8.70
N ASP A 89 -17.90 19.22 8.80
CA ASP A 89 -18.27 18.55 10.05
C ASP A 89 -17.22 17.56 10.51
N VAL A 90 -16.53 16.90 9.55
CA VAL A 90 -15.44 15.94 9.79
C VAL A 90 -14.34 16.18 8.76
N PHE A 91 -13.10 16.06 9.21
CA PHE A 91 -11.92 16.11 8.34
C PHE A 91 -11.19 14.77 8.32
N ILE A 92 -10.91 14.24 7.12
CA ILE A 92 -10.12 13.03 6.88
C ILE A 92 -8.72 13.47 6.46
N ALA A 93 -7.71 13.21 7.31
CA ALA A 93 -6.31 13.45 7.01
C ALA A 93 -5.64 12.12 6.60
N ALA A 94 -5.33 11.96 5.33
CA ALA A 94 -5.03 10.66 4.74
C ALA A 94 -3.56 10.18 4.82
N ASN A 95 -2.66 10.98 5.38
CA ASN A 95 -1.21 10.71 5.24
C ASN A 95 -0.44 10.75 6.58
N GLY A 96 -1.07 10.40 7.69
CA GLY A 96 -0.45 10.39 9.01
C GLY A 96 -0.05 11.77 9.54
N ILE A 97 -0.39 12.84 8.83
CA ILE A 97 -0.10 14.24 9.18
C ILE A 97 -1.38 15.04 9.11
N CYS A 98 -1.66 15.83 10.14
CA CYS A 98 -2.85 16.69 10.20
C CYS A 98 -2.50 18.11 10.64
N SER A 99 -3.48 19.00 10.59
CA SER A 99 -3.42 20.31 11.24
C SER A 99 -3.61 20.15 12.75
N LEU A 100 -2.78 20.85 13.53
CA LEU A 100 -2.96 20.98 14.98
C LEU A 100 -3.81 22.22 15.35
N ASN A 101 -4.21 23.02 14.35
CA ASN A 101 -4.90 24.30 14.53
C ASN A 101 -6.37 24.25 14.05
N THR A 102 -7.00 23.08 14.10
CA THR A 102 -8.42 22.94 13.73
C THR A 102 -9.23 22.36 14.87
N SER A 103 -10.45 22.88 15.05
CA SER A 103 -11.48 22.30 15.92
C SER A 103 -12.40 21.32 15.19
N CYS A 104 -12.23 21.15 13.87
CA CYS A 104 -13.01 20.19 13.11
C CYS A 104 -12.65 18.76 13.55
N PRO A 105 -13.64 17.92 13.88
CA PRO A 105 -13.42 16.51 14.21
C PRO A 105 -12.56 15.81 13.17
N LEU A 106 -11.55 15.06 13.63
CA LEU A 106 -10.47 14.54 12.80
C LEU A 106 -10.45 13.00 12.76
N CYS A 107 -10.59 12.46 11.55
CA CYS A 107 -10.28 11.08 11.23
C CYS A 107 -8.88 11.04 10.59
N LEU A 108 -7.88 10.50 11.30
CA LEU A 108 -6.50 10.42 10.85
C LEU A 108 -6.21 9.02 10.31
N ILE A 109 -5.85 8.92 9.03
CA ILE A 109 -5.42 7.65 8.46
C ILE A 109 -3.90 7.52 8.60
N VAL A 110 -3.47 6.41 9.22
CA VAL A 110 -2.06 6.03 9.36
C VAL A 110 -1.85 4.72 8.60
N ASN A 111 -1.32 4.84 7.38
CA ASN A 111 -1.06 3.68 6.53
C ASN A 111 0.08 2.81 7.05
N ASP A 112 1.17 3.43 7.51
CA ASP A 112 2.34 2.75 8.04
C ASP A 112 3.17 3.67 8.96
N LEU A 113 4.12 3.06 9.66
CA LEU A 113 5.10 3.72 10.51
C LEU A 113 6.54 3.34 10.10
N SER A 114 6.74 3.07 8.82
CA SER A 114 8.03 2.61 8.25
C SER A 114 9.21 3.52 8.60
N PHE A 115 8.97 4.82 8.80
CA PHE A 115 9.99 5.79 9.23
C PHE A 115 10.60 5.48 10.62
N LEU A 116 9.95 4.67 11.43
CA LEU A 116 10.50 4.22 12.72
C LEU A 116 11.57 3.14 12.53
N HIS A 117 11.47 2.35 11.46
CA HIS A 117 12.33 1.20 11.16
C HIS A 117 13.40 1.54 10.12
N PHE A 118 13.10 2.43 9.17
CA PHE A 118 13.98 2.78 8.06
C PHE A 118 14.27 4.28 8.02
N SER A 119 15.51 4.62 8.30
CA SER A 119 15.96 6.02 8.21
C SER A 119 16.36 6.44 6.79
N SER A 120 16.74 5.49 5.95
CA SER A 120 17.10 5.73 4.54
C SER A 120 15.95 5.25 3.63
N PRO A 121 15.54 6.04 2.64
CA PRO A 121 16.15 7.30 2.14
C PRO A 121 15.54 8.60 2.69
N ILE A 122 14.92 8.56 3.88
CA ILE A 122 14.27 9.75 4.44
C ILE A 122 15.33 10.78 4.84
N LYS A 123 15.15 12.05 4.42
CA LYS A 123 16.02 13.14 4.84
C LYS A 123 16.02 13.27 6.37
N LYS A 124 17.19 13.44 6.98
CA LYS A 124 17.36 13.51 8.45
C LYS A 124 16.37 14.50 9.12
N ALA A 125 16.19 15.69 8.54
CA ALA A 125 15.24 16.68 9.05
C ALA A 125 13.79 16.19 9.00
N SER A 126 13.40 15.48 7.95
CA SER A 126 12.05 14.90 7.83
C SER A 126 11.84 13.76 8.82
N LEU A 127 12.85 12.92 9.00
CA LEU A 127 12.80 11.83 9.99
C LEU A 127 12.67 12.37 11.41
N PHE A 128 13.47 13.38 11.76
CA PHE A 128 13.39 14.06 13.06
C PHE A 128 12.01 14.67 13.28
N PHE A 129 11.47 15.36 12.27
CA PHE A 129 10.12 15.92 12.33
C PHE A 129 9.07 14.85 12.57
N LEU A 130 9.08 13.74 11.80
CA LEU A 130 8.12 12.65 11.95
C LEU A 130 8.19 12.03 13.34
N LYS A 131 9.39 11.70 13.83
CA LYS A 131 9.59 11.12 15.16
C LYS A 131 9.07 12.00 16.28
N ARG A 132 9.20 13.33 16.13
CA ARG A 132 8.79 14.31 17.13
C ARG A 132 7.28 14.62 17.06
N GLU A 133 6.73 14.78 15.88
CA GLU A 133 5.39 15.33 15.70
C GLU A 133 4.29 14.27 15.58
N THR A 134 4.63 13.04 15.19
CA THR A 134 3.63 11.98 14.96
C THR A 134 2.73 11.75 16.18
N LYS A 135 3.32 11.73 17.40
CA LYS A 135 2.50 11.58 18.60
C LYS A 135 1.45 12.67 18.74
N LYS A 136 1.80 13.92 18.44
CA LYS A 136 0.86 15.04 18.52
C LYS A 136 -0.30 14.89 17.52
N PHE A 137 -0.01 14.39 16.30
CA PHE A 137 -1.07 14.13 15.32
C PHE A 137 -2.00 13.01 15.80
N LEU A 138 -1.44 11.94 16.36
CA LEU A 138 -2.20 10.84 16.94
C LEU A 138 -3.05 11.29 18.14
N ASP A 139 -2.47 12.10 19.03
CA ASP A 139 -3.20 12.67 20.19
C ASP A 139 -4.36 13.58 19.76
N THR A 140 -4.17 14.37 18.69
CA THR A 140 -5.18 15.33 18.20
C THR A 140 -6.33 14.64 17.49
N ALA A 141 -6.12 13.50 16.84
CA ALA A 141 -7.17 12.79 16.11
C ALA A 141 -8.33 12.38 17.04
N ASN A 142 -9.57 12.50 16.60
CA ASN A 142 -10.74 11.94 17.29
C ASN A 142 -10.79 10.42 17.11
N ILE A 143 -10.50 9.96 15.90
CA ILE A 143 -10.34 8.56 15.55
C ILE A 143 -9.10 8.37 14.66
N ILE A 144 -8.41 7.28 14.84
CA ILE A 144 -7.29 6.87 13.99
C ILE A 144 -7.73 5.64 13.20
N VAL A 145 -7.52 5.68 11.89
CA VAL A 145 -7.76 4.55 11.01
C VAL A 145 -6.43 4.00 10.55
N THR A 146 -6.28 2.69 10.65
CA THR A 146 -5.15 1.95 10.08
C THR A 146 -5.65 0.74 9.31
N PHE A 147 -4.81 0.11 8.48
CA PHE A 147 -5.22 -0.95 7.59
C PHE A 147 -4.80 -2.35 8.06
N SER A 148 -4.17 -2.46 9.23
CA SER A 148 -3.77 -3.72 9.82
C SER A 148 -3.70 -3.65 11.34
N GLU A 149 -3.91 -4.77 12.00
CA GLU A 149 -3.67 -4.93 13.45
C GLU A 149 -2.19 -4.73 13.79
N PHE A 150 -1.30 -5.06 12.85
CA PHE A 150 0.12 -4.81 12.99
C PHE A 150 0.43 -3.32 13.22
N VAL A 151 -0.07 -2.42 12.37
CA VAL A 151 0.13 -0.97 12.53
C VAL A 151 -0.59 -0.44 13.76
N LYS A 152 -1.79 -0.95 14.09
CA LYS A 152 -2.49 -0.60 15.34
C LYS A 152 -1.63 -0.91 16.56
N LYS A 153 -1.06 -2.11 16.64
CA LYS A 153 -0.17 -2.51 17.75
C LYS A 153 1.06 -1.60 17.84
N GLU A 154 1.65 -1.23 16.71
CA GLU A 154 2.77 -0.28 16.70
C GLU A 154 2.37 1.11 17.23
N ILE A 155 1.21 1.64 16.84
CA ILE A 155 0.71 2.92 17.35
C ILE A 155 0.54 2.86 18.86
N VAL A 156 -0.10 1.81 19.37
CA VAL A 156 -0.30 1.62 20.83
C VAL A 156 1.04 1.53 21.56
N LEU A 157 1.93 0.65 21.11
CA LEU A 157 3.20 0.37 21.79
C LEU A 157 4.21 1.53 21.70
N LYS A 158 4.29 2.22 20.55
CA LYS A 158 5.31 3.24 20.33
C LYS A 158 4.88 4.64 20.78
N PHE A 159 3.58 4.91 20.79
CA PHE A 159 3.06 6.26 21.07
C PHE A 159 2.12 6.30 22.29
N ALA A 160 1.83 5.16 22.91
CA ALA A 160 0.91 5.05 24.05
C ALA A 160 -0.48 5.65 23.75
N ILE A 161 -1.01 5.37 22.57
CA ILE A 161 -2.36 5.75 22.17
C ILE A 161 -3.35 4.65 22.63
N SER A 162 -4.50 5.05 23.16
CA SER A 162 -5.56 4.09 23.55
C SER A 162 -6.06 3.31 22.33
N GLU A 163 -6.22 1.99 22.48
CA GLU A 163 -6.73 1.11 21.43
C GLU A 163 -8.12 1.51 20.94
N GLU A 164 -8.98 2.02 21.83
CA GLU A 164 -10.33 2.46 21.51
C GLU A 164 -10.38 3.60 20.50
N LYS A 165 -9.29 4.38 20.43
CA LYS A 165 -9.11 5.47 19.46
C LYS A 165 -8.73 4.97 18.08
N ILE A 166 -8.38 3.69 17.92
CA ILE A 166 -7.85 3.13 16.69
C ILE A 166 -8.83 2.12 16.10
N THR A 167 -9.27 2.35 14.89
CA THR A 167 -10.09 1.40 14.12
C THR A 167 -9.24 0.80 13.01
N VAL A 168 -9.21 -0.53 12.95
CA VAL A 168 -8.60 -1.24 11.82
C VAL A 168 -9.65 -1.42 10.73
N VAL A 169 -9.32 -0.94 9.54
CA VAL A 169 -10.12 -1.06 8.33
C VAL A 169 -9.29 -1.88 7.34
N PRO A 170 -9.52 -3.20 7.23
CA PRO A 170 -8.69 -4.06 6.38
C PRO A 170 -8.60 -3.54 4.94
N PRO A 171 -7.46 -3.67 4.26
CA PRO A 171 -7.34 -3.27 2.87
C PRO A 171 -8.16 -4.19 1.98
N ALA A 172 -8.29 -3.85 0.71
CA ALA A 172 -8.80 -4.74 -0.31
C ALA A 172 -7.77 -4.84 -1.43
N GLY A 173 -7.68 -6.00 -2.05
CA GLY A 173 -6.96 -6.16 -3.30
C GLY A 173 -7.68 -5.42 -4.42
N LYS A 174 -6.95 -5.08 -5.46
CA LYS A 174 -7.52 -4.41 -6.62
C LYS A 174 -8.34 -5.39 -7.44
N GLU A 175 -9.56 -5.01 -7.81
CA GLU A 175 -10.45 -5.80 -8.66
C GLU A 175 -9.87 -6.08 -10.06
N SER A 176 -8.92 -5.23 -10.49
CA SER A 176 -8.21 -5.42 -11.75
C SER A 176 -7.29 -6.66 -11.76
N PHE A 177 -6.92 -7.18 -10.59
CA PHE A 177 -6.13 -8.41 -10.48
C PHE A 177 -7.06 -9.61 -10.44
N TYR A 178 -6.96 -10.47 -11.45
CA TYR A 178 -7.80 -11.64 -11.65
C TYR A 178 -6.98 -12.79 -12.26
N PRO A 179 -7.44 -14.03 -12.15
CA PRO A 179 -6.76 -15.18 -12.74
C PRO A 179 -6.83 -15.11 -14.27
N LEU A 180 -5.70 -15.36 -14.93
CA LEU A 180 -5.62 -15.49 -16.39
C LEU A 180 -5.84 -16.95 -16.81
N ASP A 181 -6.39 -17.14 -18.01
CA ASP A 181 -6.40 -18.46 -18.63
C ASP A 181 -5.01 -18.88 -19.14
N GLU A 182 -4.86 -20.16 -19.50
CA GLU A 182 -3.53 -20.70 -19.90
C GLU A 182 -3.03 -20.09 -21.23
N ASN A 183 -3.90 -19.71 -22.15
CA ASN A 183 -3.50 -19.07 -23.40
C ASN A 183 -2.94 -17.66 -23.14
N GLU A 184 -3.63 -16.89 -22.30
CA GLU A 184 -3.17 -15.57 -21.87
C GLU A 184 -1.83 -15.65 -21.14
N LYS A 185 -1.66 -16.63 -20.25
CA LYS A 185 -0.37 -16.85 -19.54
C LYS A 185 0.75 -17.14 -20.53
N GLU A 186 0.51 -18.02 -21.51
CA GLU A 186 1.54 -18.36 -22.49
C GLU A 186 1.87 -17.18 -23.42
N GLU A 187 0.90 -16.36 -23.82
CA GLU A 187 1.16 -15.13 -24.57
C GLU A 187 2.04 -14.15 -23.81
N ILE A 188 1.75 -13.93 -22.52
CA ILE A 188 2.53 -13.07 -21.65
C ILE A 188 3.95 -13.59 -21.47
N LYS A 189 4.10 -14.90 -21.20
CA LYS A 189 5.43 -15.53 -21.11
C LYS A 189 6.21 -15.36 -22.41
N LYS A 190 5.60 -15.62 -23.57
CA LYS A 190 6.25 -15.42 -24.89
C LYS A 190 6.71 -13.98 -25.08
N LYS A 191 5.83 -13.01 -24.76
CA LYS A 191 6.11 -11.59 -24.95
C LYS A 191 7.27 -11.09 -24.08
N TYR A 192 7.30 -11.47 -22.78
CA TYR A 192 8.21 -10.84 -21.80
C TYR A 192 9.39 -11.71 -21.42
N THR A 193 9.25 -13.04 -21.40
CA THR A 193 10.28 -13.96 -20.91
C THR A 193 10.72 -14.99 -21.94
N GLY A 194 10.30 -14.86 -23.20
CA GLY A 194 10.63 -15.84 -24.25
C GLY A 194 10.02 -17.22 -24.01
N GLY A 195 8.83 -17.28 -23.44
CA GLY A 195 8.11 -18.50 -23.09
C GLY A 195 8.60 -19.18 -21.82
N LYS A 196 9.46 -18.50 -21.00
CA LYS A 196 10.03 -19.09 -19.78
C LYS A 196 9.19 -18.77 -18.56
N ASN A 197 9.10 -19.73 -17.63
CA ASN A 197 8.49 -19.50 -16.32
C ASN A 197 9.27 -18.47 -15.52
N TYR A 198 8.59 -17.73 -14.66
CA TYR A 198 9.23 -16.68 -13.88
C TYR A 198 8.58 -16.49 -12.52
N PHE A 199 9.40 -16.02 -11.59
CA PHE A 199 8.96 -15.38 -10.36
C PHE A 199 8.76 -13.89 -10.59
N ILE A 200 7.82 -13.29 -9.90
CA ILE A 200 7.54 -11.86 -10.05
C ILE A 200 7.56 -11.12 -8.71
N TYR A 201 8.06 -9.91 -8.77
CA TYR A 201 7.83 -8.84 -7.81
C TYR A 201 7.14 -7.69 -8.52
N THR A 202 6.10 -7.12 -7.92
CA THR A 202 5.46 -5.89 -8.42
C THR A 202 5.45 -4.80 -7.36
N GLY A 203 5.69 -3.55 -7.76
CA GLY A 203 5.66 -2.39 -6.88
C GLY A 203 6.84 -1.45 -7.06
N VAL A 204 6.87 -0.37 -6.29
CA VAL A 204 7.98 0.58 -6.31
C VAL A 204 9.28 -0.11 -5.85
N ILE A 205 10.32 -0.01 -6.68
CA ILE A 205 11.65 -0.55 -6.37
C ILE A 205 12.34 0.38 -5.37
N HIS A 206 12.32 -0.03 -4.10
CA HIS A 206 12.75 0.75 -2.94
C HIS A 206 13.54 -0.15 -1.95
N PRO A 207 14.49 0.35 -1.17
CA PRO A 207 15.27 -0.46 -0.21
C PRO A 207 14.42 -1.30 0.74
N GLN A 208 13.29 -0.76 1.23
CA GLN A 208 12.35 -1.46 2.11
C GLN A 208 11.81 -2.76 1.49
N LYS A 209 11.73 -2.84 0.16
CA LYS A 209 11.21 -4.01 -0.57
C LYS A 209 12.23 -5.16 -0.68
N ASN A 210 13.46 -4.93 -0.22
CA ASN A 210 14.48 -5.98 -0.03
C ASN A 210 14.88 -6.74 -1.30
N LEU A 211 14.87 -6.08 -2.44
CA LEU A 211 15.14 -6.73 -3.73
C LEU A 211 16.59 -7.19 -3.88
N ILE A 212 17.53 -6.68 -3.07
CA ILE A 212 18.91 -7.19 -3.03
C ILE A 212 18.93 -8.65 -2.53
N ASN A 213 18.21 -8.94 -1.43
CA ASN A 213 18.13 -10.32 -0.94
C ASN A 213 17.32 -11.21 -1.88
N LEU A 214 16.32 -10.67 -2.58
CA LEU A 214 15.62 -11.41 -3.64
C LEU A 214 16.57 -11.79 -4.80
N LEU A 215 17.44 -10.89 -5.26
CA LEU A 215 18.47 -11.21 -6.26
C LEU A 215 19.44 -12.28 -5.76
N LYS A 216 19.89 -12.20 -4.50
CA LYS A 216 20.75 -13.25 -3.90
C LYS A 216 20.02 -14.59 -3.84
N ALA A 217 18.77 -14.61 -3.39
CA ALA A 217 17.92 -15.80 -3.35
C ALA A 217 17.73 -16.41 -4.74
N PHE A 218 17.49 -15.59 -5.76
CA PHE A 218 17.39 -16.04 -7.14
C PHE A 218 18.71 -16.63 -7.64
N SER A 219 19.88 -16.09 -7.23
CA SER A 219 21.19 -16.72 -7.53
C SER A 219 21.30 -18.13 -6.96
N VAL A 220 20.86 -18.32 -5.70
CA VAL A 220 20.87 -19.65 -5.05
C VAL A 220 19.92 -20.60 -5.78
N PHE A 221 18.71 -20.15 -6.11
CA PHE A 221 17.73 -20.90 -6.88
C PHE A 221 18.31 -21.34 -8.24
N LYS A 222 18.85 -20.40 -9.03
CA LYS A 222 19.46 -20.68 -10.35
C LYS A 222 20.62 -21.67 -10.26
N LYS A 223 21.47 -21.57 -9.22
CA LYS A 223 22.58 -22.48 -9.01
C LYS A 223 22.11 -23.90 -8.71
N ARG A 224 21.06 -24.07 -7.92
CA ARG A 224 20.48 -25.36 -7.54
C ARG A 224 19.71 -26.00 -8.69
N GLN A 225 18.94 -25.18 -9.43
CA GLN A 225 17.99 -25.66 -10.44
C GLN A 225 18.60 -25.82 -11.83
N LYS A 226 19.63 -25.02 -12.17
CA LYS A 226 20.28 -24.98 -13.50
C LYS A 226 19.27 -24.78 -14.65
N SER A 227 18.21 -24.01 -14.41
CA SER A 227 17.12 -23.77 -15.36
C SER A 227 17.21 -22.40 -16.03
N ASP A 228 16.37 -22.20 -17.04
CA ASP A 228 16.21 -20.94 -17.78
C ASP A 228 15.14 -20.00 -17.21
N TRP A 229 14.68 -20.27 -15.98
CA TRP A 229 13.70 -19.46 -15.27
C TRP A 229 14.15 -18.01 -15.12
N LYS A 230 13.16 -17.11 -15.15
CA LYS A 230 13.37 -15.67 -15.05
C LYS A 230 12.89 -15.11 -13.71
N LEU A 231 13.37 -13.92 -13.41
CA LEU A 231 12.87 -13.07 -12.33
C LEU A 231 12.40 -11.76 -12.94
N VAL A 232 11.13 -11.42 -12.77
CA VAL A 232 10.54 -10.15 -13.25
C VAL A 232 10.40 -9.19 -12.06
N LEU A 233 11.01 -8.01 -12.20
CA LEU A 233 10.91 -6.91 -11.25
C LEU A 233 10.12 -5.78 -11.94
N ALA A 234 8.80 -5.78 -11.76
CA ALA A 234 7.89 -4.90 -12.45
C ALA A 234 7.49 -3.70 -11.55
N GLY A 235 7.89 -2.51 -11.93
CA GLY A 235 7.55 -1.29 -11.21
C GLY A 235 8.51 -0.14 -11.42
N SER A 236 8.17 1.03 -10.87
CA SER A 236 9.00 2.22 -10.98
C SER A 236 10.17 2.17 -10.00
N LEU A 237 11.34 2.58 -10.46
CA LEU A 237 12.51 2.73 -9.62
C LEU A 237 12.43 4.03 -8.81
N ASP A 238 12.48 3.93 -7.49
CA ASP A 238 12.54 5.10 -6.61
C ASP A 238 13.80 5.92 -6.90
N LYS A 239 13.66 7.25 -6.98
CA LYS A 239 14.76 8.19 -7.29
C LYS A 239 15.91 8.11 -6.28
N SER A 240 15.64 7.73 -5.04
CA SER A 240 16.64 7.55 -4.00
C SER A 240 17.41 6.23 -4.10
N TYR A 241 16.94 5.28 -4.94
CA TYR A 241 17.50 3.93 -5.07
C TYR A 241 18.12 3.67 -6.46
N LYS A 242 18.64 4.69 -7.12
CA LYS A 242 19.23 4.61 -8.47
C LYS A 242 20.32 3.55 -8.61
N ASN A 243 21.09 3.31 -7.54
CA ASN A 243 22.17 2.32 -7.54
C ASN A 243 21.67 0.88 -7.72
N PHE A 244 20.39 0.60 -7.46
CA PHE A 244 19.83 -0.74 -7.66
C PHE A 244 19.92 -1.20 -9.13
N ALA A 245 19.70 -0.29 -10.08
CA ALA A 245 19.85 -0.61 -11.51
C ALA A 245 21.28 -1.07 -11.86
N ASN A 246 22.30 -0.46 -11.22
CA ASN A 246 23.70 -0.88 -11.40
C ASN A 246 23.95 -2.27 -10.78
N ASN A 247 23.35 -2.56 -9.65
CA ASN A 247 23.43 -3.90 -9.03
C ASN A 247 22.84 -4.97 -9.96
N VAL A 248 21.72 -4.69 -10.63
CA VAL A 248 21.13 -5.60 -11.62
C VAL A 248 22.06 -5.78 -12.83
N LYS A 249 22.66 -4.68 -13.35
CA LYS A 249 23.61 -4.75 -14.49
C LYS A 249 24.85 -5.59 -14.18
N SER A 250 25.38 -5.53 -12.97
CA SER A 250 26.56 -6.29 -12.53
C SER A 250 26.21 -7.69 -11.99
N TYR A 251 24.90 -8.02 -11.93
CA TYR A 251 24.44 -9.27 -11.36
C TYR A 251 24.80 -10.47 -12.26
N LYS A 252 25.22 -11.58 -11.64
CA LYS A 252 25.67 -12.78 -12.36
C LYS A 252 24.63 -13.32 -13.35
N TYR A 253 23.36 -13.35 -12.94
CA TYR A 253 22.24 -13.86 -13.75
C TYR A 253 21.42 -12.71 -14.36
N ARG A 254 22.06 -11.57 -14.69
CA ARG A 254 21.37 -10.37 -15.24
C ARG A 254 20.51 -10.65 -16.48
N ASN A 255 20.91 -11.62 -17.31
CA ASN A 255 20.16 -12.02 -18.50
C ASN A 255 18.86 -12.78 -18.17
N ASP A 256 18.71 -13.23 -16.91
CA ASP A 256 17.52 -13.89 -16.40
C ASP A 256 16.68 -12.98 -15.50
N VAL A 257 17.07 -11.70 -15.36
CA VAL A 257 16.31 -10.69 -14.60
C VAL A 257 15.77 -9.63 -15.55
N LEU A 258 14.45 -9.55 -15.63
CA LEU A 258 13.76 -8.49 -16.35
C LEU A 258 13.32 -7.40 -15.35
N MET A 259 13.95 -6.23 -15.40
CA MET A 259 13.55 -5.06 -14.61
C MET A 259 12.90 -4.05 -15.54
N MET A 260 11.63 -3.71 -15.28
CA MET A 260 10.87 -2.81 -16.13
C MET A 260 9.91 -1.92 -15.35
N ALA A 261 9.77 -0.68 -15.81
CA ALA A 261 8.61 0.12 -15.46
C ALA A 261 7.41 -0.41 -16.26
N CYS A 262 6.27 -0.54 -15.63
CA CYS A 262 5.06 -1.07 -16.25
C CYS A 262 3.84 -0.21 -15.88
N SER A 263 2.84 -0.23 -16.73
CA SER A 263 1.50 0.24 -16.42
C SER A 263 0.82 -0.69 -15.41
N GLU A 264 -0.31 -0.26 -14.84
CA GLU A 264 -1.09 -1.15 -13.97
C GLU A 264 -1.61 -2.36 -14.73
N GLU A 265 -2.10 -2.19 -15.96
CA GLU A 265 -2.56 -3.27 -16.82
C GLU A 265 -1.45 -4.30 -17.08
N GLU A 266 -0.24 -3.84 -17.39
CA GLU A 266 0.91 -4.75 -17.56
C GLU A 266 1.27 -5.47 -16.27
N ALA A 267 1.21 -4.79 -15.11
CA ALA A 267 1.45 -5.42 -13.82
C ALA A 267 0.44 -6.53 -13.51
N VAL A 268 -0.85 -6.29 -13.81
CA VAL A 268 -1.92 -7.30 -13.68
C VAL A 268 -1.60 -8.53 -14.52
N ARG A 269 -1.34 -8.34 -15.81
CA ARG A 269 -1.07 -9.45 -16.74
C ARG A 269 0.20 -10.20 -16.37
N LEU A 270 1.29 -9.49 -16.06
CA LEU A 270 2.54 -10.10 -15.62
C LEU A 270 2.37 -10.87 -14.31
N THR A 271 1.57 -10.37 -13.38
CA THR A 271 1.30 -11.08 -12.12
C THR A 271 0.50 -12.36 -12.39
N GLY A 272 -0.60 -12.28 -13.13
CA GLY A 272 -1.46 -13.44 -13.41
C GLY A 272 -0.76 -14.57 -14.18
N ALA A 273 0.28 -14.25 -14.99
CA ALA A 273 1.06 -15.24 -15.75
C ALA A 273 2.30 -15.75 -15.00
N ALA A 274 2.59 -15.23 -13.81
CA ALA A 274 3.76 -15.64 -13.03
C ALA A 274 3.57 -17.01 -12.37
N TYR A 275 4.67 -17.69 -12.12
CA TYR A 275 4.65 -18.93 -11.34
C TYR A 275 4.37 -18.71 -9.86
N ALA A 276 4.99 -17.66 -9.30
CA ALA A 276 4.75 -17.21 -7.92
C ALA A 276 5.15 -15.75 -7.76
N PHE A 277 4.48 -15.08 -6.82
CA PHE A 277 4.78 -13.74 -6.38
C PHE A 277 5.73 -13.77 -5.19
N ILE A 278 6.86 -13.03 -5.29
CA ILE A 278 7.88 -12.99 -4.24
C ILE A 278 7.98 -11.58 -3.68
N TYR A 279 7.58 -11.43 -2.42
CA TYR A 279 7.49 -10.12 -1.78
C TYR A 279 8.19 -10.10 -0.41
N PRO A 280 9.53 -10.20 -0.37
CA PRO A 280 10.30 -10.33 0.87
C PRO A 280 10.58 -8.98 1.53
N SER A 281 9.57 -8.10 1.58
CA SER A 281 9.67 -6.76 2.13
C SER A 281 10.05 -6.81 3.61
N PHE A 282 10.92 -5.89 4.05
CA PHE A 282 11.25 -5.77 5.48
C PHE A 282 10.09 -5.24 6.32
N TYR A 283 9.18 -4.50 5.71
CA TYR A 283 8.06 -3.87 6.41
C TYR A 283 6.96 -3.49 5.42
N GLU A 284 5.70 -3.77 5.79
CA GLU A 284 4.50 -3.32 5.07
C GLU A 284 3.41 -2.93 6.07
N GLY A 285 2.75 -1.80 5.81
CA GLY A 285 1.66 -1.34 6.66
C GLY A 285 0.31 -1.99 6.36
N ASN A 286 0.06 -2.39 5.11
CA ASN A 286 -1.26 -2.87 4.69
C ASN A 286 -1.28 -4.14 3.84
N GLY A 287 -0.14 -4.61 3.34
CA GLY A 287 -0.06 -5.86 2.58
C GLY A 287 -0.88 -5.96 1.28
N ALA A 288 -1.37 -4.85 0.72
CA ALA A 288 -2.26 -4.86 -0.45
C ALA A 288 -1.66 -5.56 -1.67
N ALA A 289 -0.35 -5.46 -1.91
CA ALA A 289 0.31 -6.15 -3.01
C ALA A 289 0.23 -7.70 -2.90
N VAL A 290 0.16 -8.21 -1.67
CA VAL A 290 -0.05 -9.65 -1.42
C VAL A 290 -1.47 -10.05 -1.82
N LEU A 291 -2.48 -9.21 -1.51
CA LEU A 291 -3.87 -9.46 -1.95
C LEU A 291 -4.00 -9.42 -3.47
N ASP A 292 -3.32 -8.50 -4.14
CA ASP A 292 -3.32 -8.41 -5.60
C ASP A 292 -2.80 -9.72 -6.23
N ALA A 293 -1.73 -10.30 -5.66
CA ALA A 293 -1.21 -11.59 -6.12
C ALA A 293 -2.15 -12.76 -5.80
N ILE A 294 -2.77 -12.77 -4.62
CA ILE A 294 -3.76 -13.77 -4.22
C ILE A 294 -4.98 -13.73 -5.15
N ASN A 295 -5.47 -12.53 -5.49
CA ASN A 295 -6.57 -12.35 -6.45
C ASN A 295 -6.24 -12.89 -7.85
N SER A 296 -4.96 -12.86 -8.24
CA SER A 296 -4.48 -13.43 -9.50
C SER A 296 -4.35 -14.96 -9.47
N HIS A 297 -4.72 -15.61 -8.37
CA HIS A 297 -4.61 -17.06 -8.15
C HIS A 297 -3.18 -17.60 -8.37
N ILE A 298 -2.17 -16.86 -7.91
CA ILE A 298 -0.79 -17.33 -7.89
C ILE A 298 -0.28 -17.47 -6.45
N PRO A 299 0.59 -18.44 -6.16
CA PRO A 299 1.13 -18.61 -4.82
C PRO A 299 2.03 -17.43 -4.44
N VAL A 300 2.09 -17.14 -3.15
CA VAL A 300 2.84 -16.03 -2.59
C VAL A 300 3.94 -16.52 -1.66
N ILE A 301 5.13 -15.94 -1.81
CA ILE A 301 6.21 -15.99 -0.81
C ILE A 301 6.40 -14.59 -0.27
N THR A 302 6.24 -14.40 1.05
CA THR A 302 6.34 -13.08 1.68
C THR A 302 6.96 -13.16 3.06
N SER A 303 7.27 -12.02 3.67
CA SER A 303 7.89 -11.99 5.00
C SER A 303 6.88 -12.20 6.12
N PHE A 304 7.35 -12.75 7.26
CA PHE A 304 6.48 -13.02 8.42
C PHE A 304 6.32 -11.84 9.38
N ASN A 305 7.05 -10.74 9.20
CA ASN A 305 7.33 -9.72 10.21
C ASN A 305 6.55 -8.40 10.06
N SER A 306 5.40 -8.41 9.39
CA SER A 306 4.56 -7.21 9.23
C SER A 306 3.12 -7.57 8.89
N SER A 307 2.33 -6.63 8.38
CA SER A 307 0.94 -6.88 8.00
C SER A 307 0.73 -8.01 6.99
N MET A 308 1.77 -8.44 6.29
CA MET A 308 1.66 -9.48 5.26
C MET A 308 1.21 -10.83 5.81
N GLN A 309 1.66 -11.20 7.01
CA GLN A 309 1.22 -12.44 7.67
C GLN A 309 -0.25 -12.36 8.10
N GLU A 310 -0.68 -11.20 8.60
CA GLU A 310 -2.08 -10.94 8.96
C GLU A 310 -2.99 -11.09 7.73
N ILE A 311 -2.55 -10.54 6.59
CA ILE A 311 -3.32 -10.51 5.36
C ILE A 311 -3.39 -11.87 4.67
N ALA A 312 -2.26 -12.55 4.53
CA ALA A 312 -2.20 -13.79 3.74
C ALA A 312 -2.56 -15.05 4.53
N GLY A 313 -2.51 -15.01 5.88
CA GLY A 313 -2.83 -16.17 6.72
C GLY A 313 -2.09 -17.42 6.24
N ASP A 314 -2.82 -18.51 6.02
CA ASP A 314 -2.26 -19.79 5.55
C ASP A 314 -2.08 -19.89 4.02
N ALA A 315 -2.33 -18.80 3.28
CA ALA A 315 -2.27 -18.77 1.82
C ALA A 315 -0.89 -18.39 1.27
N ALA A 316 0.12 -18.21 2.12
CA ALA A 316 1.47 -17.84 1.71
C ALA A 316 2.54 -18.68 2.38
N LEU A 317 3.72 -18.75 1.77
CA LEU A 317 4.95 -19.20 2.42
C LEU A 317 5.66 -17.99 3.01
N TYR A 318 6.07 -18.14 4.26
CA TYR A 318 6.73 -17.06 5.00
C TYR A 318 8.23 -17.27 5.06
N VAL A 319 8.96 -16.15 4.98
CA VAL A 319 10.42 -16.11 5.02
C VAL A 319 10.91 -15.06 6.00
N ASP A 320 12.12 -15.28 6.52
CA ASP A 320 12.92 -14.22 7.11
C ASP A 320 13.47 -13.33 5.99
N PRO A 321 13.05 -12.06 5.88
CA PRO A 321 13.55 -11.17 4.84
C PRO A 321 15.05 -10.88 4.95
N ALA A 322 15.67 -11.10 6.10
CA ALA A 322 17.11 -10.93 6.29
C ALA A 322 17.92 -12.13 5.75
N ASP A 323 17.31 -13.30 5.63
CA ASP A 323 17.95 -14.51 5.11
C ASP A 323 17.54 -14.81 3.66
N HIS A 324 18.44 -14.51 2.72
CA HIS A 324 18.22 -14.82 1.31
C HIS A 324 18.21 -16.33 1.01
N ASN A 325 18.77 -17.19 1.87
CA ASN A 325 18.70 -18.64 1.70
C ASN A 325 17.29 -19.15 2.04
N ASP A 326 16.65 -18.63 3.08
CA ASP A 326 15.27 -18.97 3.40
C ASP A 326 14.32 -18.59 2.24
N ILE A 327 14.51 -17.40 1.64
CA ILE A 327 13.77 -17.01 0.43
C ILE A 327 14.00 -18.02 -0.69
N ALA A 328 15.26 -18.41 -0.94
CA ALA A 328 15.60 -19.38 -1.97
C ALA A 328 15.03 -20.77 -1.68
N ASP A 329 15.00 -21.19 -0.43
CA ASP A 329 14.45 -22.48 -0.01
C ASP A 329 12.94 -22.55 -0.28
N LYS A 330 12.19 -21.47 0.00
CA LYS A 330 10.77 -21.40 -0.33
C LYS A 330 10.50 -21.35 -1.85
N MET A 331 11.37 -20.66 -2.62
CA MET A 331 11.31 -20.70 -4.08
C MET A 331 11.52 -22.13 -4.60
N MET A 332 12.50 -22.86 -4.04
CA MET A 332 12.77 -24.26 -4.38
C MET A 332 11.66 -25.20 -3.95
N LEU A 333 11.05 -24.95 -2.79
CA LEU A 333 9.90 -25.72 -2.28
C LEU A 333 8.73 -25.66 -3.25
N LEU A 334 8.31 -24.44 -3.64
CA LEU A 334 7.23 -24.26 -4.64
C LEU A 334 7.57 -24.92 -5.98
N TYR A 335 8.83 -24.79 -6.42
CA TYR A 335 9.28 -25.40 -7.67
C TYR A 335 9.15 -26.93 -7.66
N LYS A 336 9.38 -27.60 -6.53
CA LYS A 336 9.40 -29.05 -6.40
C LYS A 336 8.05 -29.65 -6.04
N ASP A 337 7.17 -28.88 -5.42
CA ASP A 337 5.93 -29.38 -4.83
C ASP A 337 4.71 -28.66 -5.44
N GLU A 338 4.22 -29.23 -6.54
CA GLU A 338 3.02 -28.71 -7.22
C GLU A 338 1.76 -28.89 -6.38
N SER A 339 1.69 -29.90 -5.51
CA SER A 339 0.57 -30.10 -4.59
C SER A 339 0.48 -28.97 -3.58
N LEU A 340 1.63 -28.59 -2.98
CA LEU A 340 1.71 -27.44 -2.10
C LEU A 340 1.32 -26.15 -2.84
N ARG A 341 1.83 -25.96 -4.06
CA ARG A 341 1.51 -24.81 -4.89
C ARG A 341 0.00 -24.68 -5.09
N ASN A 342 -0.68 -25.73 -5.48
CA ASN A 342 -2.12 -25.76 -5.68
C ASN A 342 -2.88 -25.53 -4.36
N SER A 343 -2.43 -26.12 -3.26
CA SER A 343 -3.01 -25.89 -1.93
C SER A 343 -2.95 -24.41 -1.52
N LEU A 344 -1.83 -23.71 -1.77
CA LEU A 344 -1.72 -22.28 -1.47
C LEU A 344 -2.67 -21.43 -2.32
N ILE A 345 -2.85 -21.78 -3.60
CA ILE A 345 -3.82 -21.10 -4.48
C ILE A 345 -5.24 -21.27 -3.95
N GLU A 346 -5.65 -22.49 -3.56
CA GLU A 346 -6.99 -22.72 -3.01
C GLU A 346 -7.22 -21.98 -1.69
N LYS A 347 -6.24 -21.98 -0.79
CA LYS A 347 -6.28 -21.15 0.43
C LYS A 347 -6.35 -19.66 0.09
N GLY A 348 -5.65 -19.22 -0.95
CA GLY A 348 -5.69 -17.85 -1.44
C GLY A 348 -7.09 -17.40 -1.86
N LYS A 349 -7.86 -18.25 -2.54
CA LYS A 349 -9.24 -17.95 -2.91
C LYS A 349 -10.13 -17.69 -1.68
N ILE A 350 -9.92 -18.45 -0.61
CA ILE A 350 -10.64 -18.26 0.66
C ILE A 350 -10.25 -16.93 1.31
N VAL A 351 -8.97 -16.60 1.31
CA VAL A 351 -8.46 -15.32 1.83
C VAL A 351 -9.01 -14.15 1.01
N ALA A 352 -8.92 -14.20 -0.33
CA ALA A 352 -9.41 -13.15 -1.22
C ALA A 352 -10.88 -12.77 -0.94
N ALA A 353 -11.73 -13.78 -0.69
CA ALA A 353 -13.15 -13.58 -0.41
C ALA A 353 -13.43 -12.79 0.89
N GLN A 354 -12.45 -12.70 1.81
CA GLN A 354 -12.59 -11.96 3.06
C GLN A 354 -12.31 -10.46 2.87
N TYR A 355 -11.48 -10.10 1.87
CA TYR A 355 -11.00 -8.74 1.61
C TYR A 355 -11.77 -8.10 0.45
N ASN A 356 -12.89 -7.50 0.78
CA ASN A 356 -13.82 -6.90 -0.18
C ASN A 356 -13.85 -5.37 0.01
N LEU A 357 -13.67 -4.61 -1.06
CA LEU A 357 -13.61 -3.16 -1.02
C LEU A 357 -14.90 -2.50 -0.51
N GLU A 358 -16.06 -3.10 -0.80
CA GLU A 358 -17.36 -2.65 -0.29
C GLU A 358 -17.42 -2.73 1.25
N LYS A 359 -16.99 -3.87 1.82
CA LYS A 359 -16.92 -4.05 3.28
C LYS A 359 -15.91 -3.09 3.91
N THR A 360 -14.76 -2.91 3.26
CA THR A 360 -13.75 -1.93 3.67
C THR A 360 -14.34 -0.51 3.72
N ALA A 361 -15.14 -0.14 2.69
CA ALA A 361 -15.81 1.15 2.62
C ALA A 361 -16.84 1.33 3.76
N ASP A 362 -17.62 0.29 4.07
CA ASP A 362 -18.58 0.32 5.17
C ASP A 362 -17.89 0.50 6.53
N LEU A 363 -16.80 -0.22 6.80
CA LEU A 363 -16.01 -0.07 8.02
C LEU A 363 -15.35 1.31 8.10
N PHE A 364 -14.86 1.83 6.99
CA PHE A 364 -14.28 3.16 6.93
C PHE A 364 -15.34 4.24 7.19
N TRP A 365 -16.53 4.09 6.60
CA TRP A 365 -17.66 4.97 6.87
C TRP A 365 -18.03 5.00 8.36
N GLN A 366 -18.10 3.83 9.01
CA GLN A 366 -18.35 3.75 10.45
C GLN A 366 -17.26 4.48 11.27
N SER A 367 -16.00 4.44 10.79
CA SER A 367 -14.91 5.18 11.44
C SER A 367 -15.08 6.69 11.30
N ILE A 368 -15.56 7.18 10.16
CA ILE A 368 -15.88 8.58 9.94
C ILE A 368 -17.01 9.04 10.90
N LEU A 369 -18.04 8.21 11.05
CA LEU A 369 -19.14 8.49 11.97
C LEU A 369 -18.68 8.55 13.43
N LYS A 370 -17.75 7.69 13.85
CA LYS A 370 -17.14 7.73 15.19
C LYS A 370 -16.32 9.00 15.44
N ALA A 371 -15.73 9.59 14.40
CA ALA A 371 -15.03 10.86 14.53
C ALA A 371 -15.99 12.03 14.78
N TYR A 372 -17.22 11.96 14.27
CA TYR A 372 -18.24 12.99 14.45
C TYR A 372 -18.86 12.87 15.84
N PRO A 373 -18.77 13.89 16.70
CA PRO A 373 -19.35 13.84 18.04
C PRO A 373 -20.87 13.71 17.98
N ALA A 374 -21.42 12.82 18.79
CA ALA A 374 -22.87 12.75 18.96
C ALA A 374 -23.44 14.13 19.36
N PRO A 375 -24.61 14.53 18.81
CA PRO A 375 -25.22 15.79 19.15
C PRO A 375 -25.40 15.91 20.68
N GLY A 376 -24.76 16.91 21.30
CA GLY A 376 -24.83 17.17 22.74
C GLY A 376 -23.55 17.00 23.54
N LYS A 377 -22.46 16.49 22.98
CA LYS A 377 -21.11 16.52 23.60
C LYS A 377 -20.33 17.73 23.06
N ASN A 378 -20.49 18.89 23.72
CA ASN A 378 -19.60 20.03 23.47
C ASN A 378 -18.13 19.63 23.69
N LEU A 379 -17.32 19.77 22.66
CA LEU A 379 -15.87 19.75 22.78
C LEU A 379 -15.44 20.86 23.72
N LYS A 380 -14.92 20.53 24.90
CA LYS A 380 -14.21 21.44 25.79
C LYS A 380 -12.83 21.75 25.28
#